data_143f8872b4b3b801283c938f56750208
#
_entry.id   143f8872b4b3b801283c938f56750208
#
_cell.length_a   1.000
_cell.length_b   1.000
_cell.length_c   1.000
_cell.angle_alpha   90.00
_cell.angle_beta   90.00
_cell.angle_gamma   90.00
#
_symmetry.space_group_name_H-M   'P 1'
#
loop_
_entity.id
_entity.type
_entity.pdbx_description
1 polymer ?
#
loop_
_entity_poly.entity_id
_entity_poly.type
_entity_poly.pdbx_seq_one_letter_code
_entity_poly.pdbx_strand_id
1 'polypeptide(L)'
;MLTFVETPTRSTVPGAVERVQERVRSRVYLPACAMVAVAGALVGFGWATHWGGAAFAASMTSLRVVVVGPTTIVIIGVFLVVERLRPAQRRPLFARGYRQDLLFTVLNGTLVVPLVTALTLSFAAVAQRSMPWIIIPKIGTVPRWGAIALIIVAMDGCNWFVHLANHRISMLWRFHELHHSQEDMSVLTVFRTHPLIHFSYLIALIPGIVLLANGTLPITLLVIYGGIVAFAHSNTNLGFGPLGRIFVSPNFHRIHHRLEGRQDVNLGFALSIWDQLFHTAVFPTPETIRADTGLPGRPLIVEQAAPRARHFRVFAAQLVAPFRPMEGNGSPR
;
A
#
# COMPACT_ATOMS: atom_id res chain seq x y z
N MET A 1 -4.38 -8.23 -66.99
CA MET A 1 -5.20 -9.25 -66.29
C MET A 1 -4.56 -9.46 -64.93
N LEU A 2 -5.00 -8.70 -63.95
CA LEU A 2 -4.49 -8.75 -62.59
C LEU A 2 -5.53 -9.50 -61.74
N THR A 3 -5.19 -10.67 -61.30
CA THR A 3 -6.01 -11.50 -60.40
C THR A 3 -5.82 -11.00 -58.98
N PHE A 4 -6.89 -10.49 -58.39
CA PHE A 4 -6.98 -10.21 -56.96
C PHE A 4 -7.07 -11.53 -56.18
N VAL A 5 -6.13 -11.77 -55.30
CA VAL A 5 -6.19 -12.85 -54.30
C VAL A 5 -7.03 -12.36 -53.12
N GLU A 6 -8.23 -12.87 -52.95
CA GLU A 6 -9.04 -12.66 -51.75
C GLU A 6 -8.38 -13.28 -50.54
N THR A 7 -8.06 -12.48 -49.54
CA THR A 7 -7.67 -12.97 -48.23
C THR A 7 -8.90 -13.51 -47.48
N PRO A 8 -8.83 -14.71 -46.90
CA PRO A 8 -9.98 -15.28 -46.18
C PRO A 8 -10.28 -14.44 -44.93
N THR A 9 -11.49 -13.90 -44.85
CA THR A 9 -12.03 -13.26 -43.64
C THR A 9 -12.07 -14.28 -42.51
N ARG A 10 -11.29 -14.06 -41.47
CA ARG A 10 -11.38 -14.81 -40.20
C ARG A 10 -12.78 -14.65 -39.64
N SER A 11 -13.56 -15.70 -39.64
CA SER A 11 -14.80 -15.80 -38.88
C SER A 11 -14.43 -15.83 -37.38
N THR A 12 -14.52 -14.69 -36.71
CA THR A 12 -14.47 -14.65 -35.26
C THR A 12 -15.74 -15.27 -34.71
N VAL A 13 -15.63 -16.44 -34.07
CA VAL A 13 -16.74 -17.07 -33.36
C VAL A 13 -17.04 -16.22 -32.12
N PRO A 14 -18.14 -15.44 -32.09
CA PRO A 14 -18.42 -14.49 -30.98
C PRO A 14 -18.50 -15.17 -29.61
N GLY A 15 -18.94 -16.42 -29.55
CA GLY A 15 -19.13 -17.14 -28.30
C GLY A 15 -17.86 -17.61 -27.57
N ALA A 16 -16.67 -17.57 -28.18
CA ALA A 16 -15.42 -17.91 -27.48
C ALA A 16 -14.85 -16.72 -26.73
N VAL A 17 -14.88 -15.53 -27.33
CA VAL A 17 -14.43 -14.29 -26.73
C VAL A 17 -15.37 -13.88 -25.57
N GLU A 18 -16.68 -13.99 -25.75
CA GLU A 18 -17.66 -13.75 -24.70
C GLU A 18 -17.50 -14.69 -23.51
N ARG A 19 -17.32 -16.00 -23.74
CA ARG A 19 -17.07 -16.97 -22.65
C ARG A 19 -15.78 -16.73 -21.91
N VAL A 20 -14.72 -16.27 -22.57
CA VAL A 20 -13.46 -15.89 -21.90
C VAL A 20 -13.66 -14.60 -21.09
N GLN A 21 -14.35 -13.61 -21.64
CA GLN A 21 -14.68 -12.37 -20.90
C GLN A 21 -15.58 -12.64 -19.70
N GLU A 22 -16.53 -13.53 -19.80
CA GLU A 22 -17.43 -13.91 -18.71
C GLU A 22 -16.71 -14.71 -17.61
N ARG A 23 -15.80 -15.62 -17.96
CA ARG A 23 -14.92 -16.32 -17.00
C ARG A 23 -13.91 -15.37 -16.33
N VAL A 24 -13.38 -14.41 -17.06
CA VAL A 24 -12.48 -13.39 -16.47
C VAL A 24 -13.27 -12.46 -15.59
N ARG A 25 -14.48 -12.03 -15.98
CA ARG A 25 -15.39 -11.25 -15.14
C ARG A 25 -15.68 -11.98 -13.82
N SER A 26 -16.15 -13.23 -13.86
CA SER A 26 -16.50 -13.95 -12.63
C SER A 26 -15.31 -14.17 -11.70
N ARG A 27 -14.10 -14.40 -12.24
CA ARG A 27 -12.88 -14.57 -11.42
C ARG A 27 -12.38 -13.32 -10.74
N VAL A 28 -12.76 -12.13 -11.20
CA VAL A 28 -12.27 -10.85 -10.68
C VAL A 28 -13.35 -10.13 -9.88
N TYR A 29 -14.57 -10.06 -10.41
CA TYR A 29 -15.66 -9.34 -9.73
C TYR A 29 -16.08 -10.01 -8.43
N LEU A 30 -16.16 -11.34 -8.38
CA LEU A 30 -16.55 -12.04 -7.16
C LEU A 30 -15.59 -11.79 -6.00
N PRO A 31 -14.25 -11.95 -6.16
CA PRO A 31 -13.30 -11.64 -5.09
C PRO A 31 -13.28 -10.15 -4.71
N ALA A 32 -13.39 -9.24 -5.69
CA ALA A 32 -13.43 -7.81 -5.41
C ALA A 32 -14.70 -7.40 -4.66
N CYS A 33 -15.86 -7.94 -5.06
CA CYS A 33 -17.13 -7.76 -4.33
C CYS A 33 -17.05 -8.36 -2.92
N ALA A 34 -16.39 -9.52 -2.76
CA ALA A 34 -16.15 -10.12 -1.44
C ALA A 34 -15.29 -9.22 -0.56
N MET A 35 -14.22 -8.61 -1.09
CA MET A 35 -13.40 -7.64 -0.33
C MET A 35 -14.23 -6.42 0.09
N VAL A 36 -15.05 -5.86 -0.80
CA VAL A 36 -15.94 -4.74 -0.46
C VAL A 36 -16.96 -5.15 0.60
N ALA A 37 -17.54 -6.34 0.49
CA ALA A 37 -18.49 -6.86 1.45
C ALA A 37 -17.85 -7.10 2.83
N VAL A 38 -16.64 -7.69 2.85
CA VAL A 38 -15.87 -7.87 4.10
C VAL A 38 -15.51 -6.53 4.72
N ALA A 39 -15.03 -5.56 3.93
CA ALA A 39 -14.74 -4.22 4.41
C ALA A 39 -16.00 -3.55 4.97
N GLY A 40 -17.14 -3.64 4.28
CA GLY A 40 -18.43 -3.12 4.74
C GLY A 40 -18.92 -3.81 6.01
N ALA A 41 -18.76 -5.13 6.11
CA ALA A 41 -19.10 -5.89 7.31
C ALA A 41 -18.24 -5.49 8.52
N LEU A 42 -16.91 -5.30 8.32
CA LEU A 42 -16.02 -4.82 9.37
C LEU A 42 -16.39 -3.41 9.83
N VAL A 43 -16.73 -2.50 8.91
CA VAL A 43 -17.21 -1.16 9.24
C VAL A 43 -18.51 -1.25 10.07
N GLY A 44 -19.47 -2.06 9.60
CA GLY A 44 -20.74 -2.27 10.31
C GLY A 44 -20.53 -2.92 11.69
N PHE A 45 -19.61 -3.87 11.79
CA PHE A 45 -19.23 -4.50 13.06
C PHE A 45 -18.62 -3.48 14.03
N GLY A 46 -17.64 -2.68 13.58
CA GLY A 46 -17.04 -1.63 14.41
C GLY A 46 -18.05 -0.60 14.89
N TRP A 47 -18.97 -0.21 14.00
CA TRP A 47 -20.07 0.68 14.34
C TRP A 47 -21.03 0.11 15.41
N ALA A 48 -21.46 -1.14 15.22
CA ALA A 48 -22.49 -1.75 16.05
C ALA A 48 -21.99 -2.22 17.41
N THR A 49 -20.73 -2.70 17.49
CA THR A 49 -20.26 -3.43 18.67
C THR A 49 -19.54 -2.59 19.69
N HIS A 50 -18.87 -1.53 19.29
CA HIS A 50 -17.97 -0.84 20.23
C HIS A 50 -18.21 0.66 20.34
N TRP A 51 -18.40 1.35 19.26
CA TRP A 51 -18.41 2.81 19.33
C TRP A 51 -19.74 3.47 19.03
N GLY A 52 -20.70 2.80 18.45
CA GLY A 52 -21.97 3.45 18.08
C GLY A 52 -21.74 4.81 17.40
N GLY A 53 -22.71 5.42 16.80
CA GLY A 53 -22.55 6.58 15.95
C GLY A 53 -21.61 7.70 16.43
N ALA A 54 -21.88 8.29 17.59
CA ALA A 54 -21.15 9.48 18.06
C ALA A 54 -19.70 9.18 18.49
N ALA A 55 -19.47 8.09 19.20
CA ALA A 55 -18.13 7.71 19.66
C ALA A 55 -17.21 7.30 18.51
N PHE A 56 -17.74 6.58 17.51
CA PHE A 56 -17.02 6.26 16.29
C PHE A 56 -16.66 7.53 15.50
N ALA A 57 -17.60 8.46 15.34
CA ALA A 57 -17.35 9.72 14.67
C ALA A 57 -16.30 10.58 15.38
N ALA A 58 -16.31 10.63 16.72
CA ALA A 58 -15.30 11.30 17.51
C ALA A 58 -13.92 10.68 17.34
N SER A 59 -13.81 9.35 17.34
CA SER A 59 -12.55 8.63 17.08
C SER A 59 -12.03 8.89 15.67
N MET A 60 -12.91 8.88 14.66
CA MET A 60 -12.54 9.22 13.29
C MET A 60 -11.98 10.64 13.18
N THR A 61 -12.58 11.59 13.89
CA THR A 61 -12.12 12.99 13.89
C THR A 61 -10.76 13.11 14.54
N SER A 62 -10.56 12.48 15.70
CA SER A 62 -9.25 12.48 16.40
C SER A 62 -8.16 11.85 15.56
N LEU A 63 -8.43 10.71 14.91
CA LEU A 63 -7.47 10.03 14.05
C LEU A 63 -7.12 10.84 12.80
N ARG A 64 -8.08 11.56 12.20
CA ARG A 64 -7.80 12.49 11.09
C ARG A 64 -6.81 13.58 11.50
N VAL A 65 -7.00 14.17 12.67
CA VAL A 65 -6.07 15.20 13.18
C VAL A 65 -4.66 14.65 13.32
N VAL A 66 -4.51 13.39 13.73
CA VAL A 66 -3.18 12.75 13.84
C VAL A 66 -2.58 12.43 12.48
N VAL A 67 -3.36 11.85 11.57
CA VAL A 67 -2.84 11.36 10.27
C VAL A 67 -2.58 12.49 9.28
N VAL A 68 -3.41 13.53 9.26
CA VAL A 68 -3.27 14.69 8.36
C VAL A 68 -3.09 16.00 9.11
N GLY A 69 -2.76 15.93 10.38
CA GLY A 69 -2.55 17.10 11.22
C GLY A 69 -1.22 17.81 10.96
N PRO A 70 -0.99 18.93 11.65
CA PRO A 70 0.22 19.76 11.47
C PRO A 70 1.52 18.98 11.54
N THR A 71 1.63 18.02 12.47
CA THR A 71 2.83 17.18 12.64
C THR A 71 3.15 16.37 11.39
N THR A 72 2.14 15.69 10.81
CA THR A 72 2.32 14.90 9.61
C THR A 72 2.65 15.78 8.40
N ILE A 73 2.00 16.95 8.28
CA ILE A 73 2.29 17.93 7.22
C ILE A 73 3.75 18.39 7.32
N VAL A 74 4.21 18.70 8.54
CA VAL A 74 5.62 19.12 8.78
C VAL A 74 6.58 17.98 8.41
N ILE A 75 6.31 16.74 8.84
CA ILE A 75 7.15 15.57 8.51
C ILE A 75 7.25 15.38 6.99
N ILE A 76 6.12 15.40 6.29
CA ILE A 76 6.09 15.31 4.83
C ILE A 76 6.85 16.47 4.19
N GLY A 77 6.65 17.68 4.68
CA GLY A 77 7.36 18.88 4.23
C GLY A 77 8.88 18.74 4.37
N VAL A 78 9.35 18.26 5.52
CA VAL A 78 10.77 17.98 5.76
C VAL A 78 11.30 16.94 4.77
N PHE A 79 10.56 15.85 4.53
CA PHE A 79 10.98 14.81 3.57
C PHE A 79 11.04 15.35 2.14
N LEU A 80 10.09 16.19 1.72
CA LEU A 80 10.12 16.85 0.42
C LEU A 80 11.36 17.78 0.27
N VAL A 81 11.76 18.46 1.35
CA VAL A 81 13.00 19.25 1.36
C VAL A 81 14.23 18.35 1.23
N VAL A 82 14.28 17.23 1.97
CA VAL A 82 15.40 16.26 1.88
C VAL A 82 15.51 15.66 0.48
N GLU A 83 14.38 15.34 -0.17
CA GLU A 83 14.34 14.90 -1.58
C GLU A 83 14.98 15.93 -2.53
N ARG A 84 14.79 17.21 -2.26
CA ARG A 84 15.37 18.29 -3.09
C ARG A 84 16.86 18.46 -2.86
N LEU A 85 17.31 18.27 -1.62
CA LEU A 85 18.72 18.42 -1.25
C LEU A 85 19.58 17.24 -1.69
N ARG A 86 19.03 16.02 -1.66
CA ARG A 86 19.73 14.77 -2.01
C ARG A 86 18.88 13.84 -2.88
N PRO A 87 18.50 14.25 -4.09
CA PRO A 87 17.63 13.44 -4.94
C PRO A 87 18.33 12.19 -5.45
N ALA A 88 17.63 11.05 -5.47
CA ALA A 88 18.05 9.85 -6.17
C ALA A 88 17.97 10.07 -7.69
N GLN A 89 16.91 10.74 -8.15
CA GLN A 89 16.77 11.21 -9.52
C GLN A 89 16.39 12.69 -9.52
N ARG A 90 17.04 13.48 -10.37
CA ARG A 90 16.70 14.90 -10.56
C ARG A 90 15.38 15.01 -11.30
N ARG A 91 14.38 15.59 -10.66
CA ARG A 91 13.01 15.74 -11.17
C ARG A 91 12.47 17.15 -10.90
N PRO A 92 11.51 17.63 -11.69
CA PRO A 92 10.81 18.90 -11.39
C PRO A 92 10.05 18.77 -10.07
N LEU A 93 9.74 19.90 -9.42
CA LEU A 93 9.02 19.94 -8.15
C LEU A 93 7.64 19.27 -8.24
N PHE A 94 6.95 19.50 -9.35
CA PHE A 94 5.67 18.88 -9.67
C PHE A 94 5.90 17.83 -10.76
N ALA A 95 6.48 16.69 -10.34
CA ALA A 95 6.75 15.57 -11.20
C ALA A 95 5.46 14.90 -11.71
N ARG A 96 5.59 14.02 -12.69
CA ARG A 96 4.44 13.28 -13.24
C ARG A 96 3.77 12.46 -12.14
N GLY A 97 2.43 12.43 -12.13
CA GLY A 97 1.65 11.69 -11.13
C GLY A 97 1.47 12.40 -9.78
N TYR A 98 2.19 13.49 -9.51
CA TYR A 98 2.15 14.18 -8.21
C TYR A 98 0.74 14.63 -7.78
N ARG A 99 -0.09 15.06 -8.73
CA ARG A 99 -1.48 15.47 -8.43
C ARG A 99 -2.34 14.29 -8.00
N GLN A 100 -2.11 13.11 -8.60
CA GLN A 100 -2.80 11.89 -8.21
C GLN A 100 -2.34 11.45 -6.82
N ASP A 101 -1.04 11.51 -6.54
CA ASP A 101 -0.51 11.21 -5.21
C ASP A 101 -1.15 12.11 -4.15
N LEU A 102 -1.32 13.41 -4.45
CA LEU A 102 -1.99 14.34 -3.54
C LEU A 102 -3.47 13.98 -3.33
N LEU A 103 -4.22 13.61 -4.40
CA LEU A 103 -5.60 13.17 -4.26
C LEU A 103 -5.71 11.89 -3.42
N PHE A 104 -4.83 10.91 -3.64
CA PHE A 104 -4.76 9.72 -2.81
C PHE A 104 -4.32 10.04 -1.38
N THR A 105 -3.39 10.98 -1.18
CA THR A 105 -2.99 11.45 0.15
C THR A 105 -4.19 12.01 0.92
N VAL A 106 -4.99 12.85 0.26
CA VAL A 106 -6.20 13.41 0.87
C VAL A 106 -7.21 12.29 1.16
N LEU A 107 -7.54 11.43 0.20
CA LEU A 107 -8.50 10.34 0.40
C LEU A 107 -8.05 9.39 1.51
N ASN A 108 -6.84 8.85 1.39
CA ASN A 108 -6.33 7.85 2.33
C ASN A 108 -6.05 8.47 3.71
N GLY A 109 -5.43 9.65 3.75
CA GLY A 109 -5.10 10.32 5.01
C GLY A 109 -6.31 10.80 5.79
N THR A 110 -7.36 11.31 5.12
CA THR A 110 -8.52 11.88 5.83
C THR A 110 -9.66 10.88 6.08
N LEU A 111 -9.74 9.82 5.31
CA LEU A 111 -10.85 8.87 5.40
C LEU A 111 -10.38 7.44 5.66
N VAL A 112 -9.55 6.87 4.77
CA VAL A 112 -9.30 5.43 4.76
C VAL A 112 -8.45 4.99 5.94
N VAL A 113 -7.29 5.61 6.17
CA VAL A 113 -6.40 5.25 7.27
C VAL A 113 -7.06 5.47 8.65
N PRO A 114 -7.72 6.62 8.92
CA PRO A 114 -8.50 6.77 10.15
C PRO A 114 -9.59 5.71 10.31
N LEU A 115 -10.33 5.39 9.25
CA LEU A 115 -11.37 4.37 9.28
C LEU A 115 -10.79 2.99 9.62
N VAL A 116 -9.75 2.55 8.90
CA VAL A 116 -9.10 1.26 9.13
C VAL A 116 -8.52 1.18 10.54
N THR A 117 -7.89 2.26 11.03
CA THR A 117 -7.38 2.33 12.40
C THR A 117 -8.50 2.24 13.42
N ALA A 118 -9.59 2.97 13.23
CA ALA A 118 -10.75 2.91 14.11
C ALA A 118 -11.36 1.51 14.18
N LEU A 119 -11.52 0.84 13.03
CA LEU A 119 -11.97 -0.56 12.98
C LEU A 119 -11.05 -1.51 13.71
N THR A 120 -9.73 -1.34 13.55
CA THR A 120 -8.73 -2.14 14.24
C THR A 120 -8.84 -1.98 15.75
N LEU A 121 -8.95 -0.76 16.25
CA LEU A 121 -9.09 -0.50 17.68
C LEU A 121 -10.40 -1.10 18.23
N SER A 122 -11.49 -1.03 17.46
CA SER A 122 -12.75 -1.69 17.82
C SER A 122 -12.61 -3.20 17.89
N PHE A 123 -11.99 -3.79 16.86
CA PHE A 123 -11.75 -5.23 16.82
C PHE A 123 -10.85 -5.68 17.97
N ALA A 124 -9.77 -4.93 18.25
CA ALA A 124 -8.88 -5.19 19.37
C ALA A 124 -9.62 -5.21 20.72
N ALA A 125 -10.46 -4.20 20.95
CA ALA A 125 -11.22 -4.09 22.17
C ALA A 125 -12.24 -5.24 22.34
N VAL A 126 -12.90 -5.66 21.26
CA VAL A 126 -13.80 -6.83 21.28
C VAL A 126 -13.02 -8.12 21.50
N ALA A 127 -11.92 -8.34 20.78
CA ALA A 127 -11.08 -9.53 20.90
C ALA A 127 -10.53 -9.69 22.33
N GLN A 128 -10.05 -8.62 22.94
CA GLN A 128 -9.54 -8.61 24.31
C GLN A 128 -10.62 -8.96 25.35
N ARG A 129 -11.86 -8.54 25.12
CA ARG A 129 -12.97 -8.83 26.04
C ARG A 129 -13.54 -10.23 25.86
N SER A 130 -13.71 -10.65 24.59
CA SER A 130 -14.42 -11.90 24.26
C SER A 130 -13.49 -13.12 24.18
N MET A 131 -12.19 -12.88 23.94
CA MET A 131 -11.19 -13.94 23.78
C MET A 131 -9.92 -13.65 24.61
N PRO A 132 -10.03 -13.50 25.96
CA PRO A 132 -8.87 -13.14 26.79
C PRO A 132 -7.74 -14.17 26.72
N TRP A 133 -8.02 -15.40 26.30
CA TRP A 133 -7.06 -16.48 26.12
C TRP A 133 -6.09 -16.26 24.95
N ILE A 134 -6.39 -15.37 23.98
CA ILE A 134 -5.46 -15.05 22.89
C ILE A 134 -4.36 -14.07 23.33
N ILE A 135 -4.54 -13.41 24.48
CA ILE A 135 -3.60 -12.44 25.00
C ILE A 135 -2.48 -13.16 25.73
N ILE A 136 -1.24 -12.79 25.45
CA ILE A 136 -0.06 -13.33 26.11
C ILE A 136 0.20 -12.57 27.41
N PRO A 137 -0.21 -13.09 28.59
CA PRO A 137 -0.13 -12.32 29.84
C PRO A 137 1.31 -12.03 30.27
N LYS A 138 2.25 -12.93 29.90
CA LYS A 138 3.66 -12.83 30.27
C LYS A 138 4.41 -11.64 29.66
N ILE A 139 3.83 -10.98 28.64
CA ILE A 139 4.46 -9.75 28.09
C ILE A 139 4.60 -8.66 29.16
N GLY A 140 3.73 -8.65 30.19
CA GLY A 140 3.80 -7.72 31.31
C GLY A 140 5.05 -7.89 32.20
N THR A 141 5.78 -9.01 32.09
CA THR A 141 7.06 -9.23 32.79
C THR A 141 8.26 -8.64 32.02
N VAL A 142 8.06 -8.30 30.73
CA VAL A 142 9.09 -7.69 29.89
C VAL A 142 9.08 -6.17 30.13
N PRO A 143 10.27 -5.53 30.26
CA PRO A 143 10.34 -4.07 30.34
C PRO A 143 9.55 -3.43 29.19
N ARG A 144 8.84 -2.34 29.46
CA ARG A 144 7.92 -1.69 28.52
C ARG A 144 8.54 -1.45 27.13
N TRP A 145 9.80 -1.00 27.09
CA TRP A 145 10.52 -0.76 25.84
C TRP A 145 10.82 -2.04 25.06
N GLY A 146 11.13 -3.12 25.75
CA GLY A 146 11.31 -4.45 25.13
C GLY A 146 10.02 -4.99 24.54
N ALA A 147 8.89 -4.82 25.24
CA ALA A 147 7.56 -5.19 24.74
C ALA A 147 7.19 -4.39 23.47
N ILE A 148 7.43 -3.08 23.49
CA ILE A 148 7.21 -2.21 22.33
C ILE A 148 8.08 -2.64 21.15
N ALA A 149 9.36 -2.89 21.36
CA ALA A 149 10.27 -3.34 20.30
C ALA A 149 9.81 -4.68 19.70
N LEU A 150 9.42 -5.63 20.54
CA LEU A 150 8.89 -6.92 20.08
C LEU A 150 7.63 -6.76 19.22
N ILE A 151 6.70 -5.91 19.65
CA ILE A 151 5.48 -5.64 18.91
C ILE A 151 5.78 -4.99 17.54
N ILE A 152 6.69 -4.01 17.50
CA ILE A 152 7.08 -3.35 16.25
C ILE A 152 7.71 -4.36 15.30
N VAL A 153 8.64 -5.20 15.78
CA VAL A 153 9.28 -6.24 14.96
C VAL A 153 8.24 -7.24 14.43
N ALA A 154 7.33 -7.71 15.29
CA ALA A 154 6.28 -8.65 14.86
C ALA A 154 5.30 -8.03 13.88
N MET A 155 4.89 -6.76 14.08
CA MET A 155 4.04 -6.02 13.15
C MET A 155 4.73 -5.82 11.80
N ASP A 156 6.01 -5.46 11.80
CA ASP A 156 6.79 -5.26 10.58
C ASP A 156 6.92 -6.58 9.80
N GLY A 157 7.14 -7.70 10.48
CA GLY A 157 7.11 -9.02 9.87
C GLY A 157 5.76 -9.37 9.25
N CYS A 158 4.66 -9.11 9.95
CA CYS A 158 3.32 -9.30 9.39
C CYS A 158 3.09 -8.39 8.16
N ASN A 159 3.54 -7.13 8.19
CA ASN A 159 3.48 -6.22 7.05
C ASN A 159 4.27 -6.77 5.86
N TRP A 160 5.45 -7.34 6.09
CA TRP A 160 6.26 -7.98 5.07
C TRP A 160 5.49 -9.15 4.40
N PHE A 161 4.87 -10.04 5.19
CA PHE A 161 4.05 -11.16 4.66
C PHE A 161 2.84 -10.66 3.87
N VAL A 162 2.15 -9.64 4.37
CA VAL A 162 1.01 -9.03 3.64
C VAL A 162 1.49 -8.41 2.34
N HIS A 163 2.64 -7.74 2.34
CA HIS A 163 3.22 -7.13 1.15
C HIS A 163 3.61 -8.20 0.12
N LEU A 164 4.24 -9.28 0.56
CA LEU A 164 4.50 -10.45 -0.29
C LEU A 164 3.22 -11.01 -0.89
N ALA A 165 2.15 -11.15 -0.09
CA ALA A 165 0.85 -11.61 -0.56
C ALA A 165 0.26 -10.65 -1.61
N ASN A 166 0.39 -9.33 -1.41
CA ASN A 166 -0.04 -8.33 -2.38
C ASN A 166 0.68 -8.47 -3.73
N HIS A 167 1.95 -8.92 -3.74
CA HIS A 167 2.70 -9.21 -4.95
C HIS A 167 2.40 -10.57 -5.58
N ARG A 168 2.10 -11.59 -4.76
CA ARG A 168 1.95 -12.99 -5.22
C ARG A 168 0.52 -13.39 -5.53
N ILE A 169 -0.46 -12.77 -4.89
CA ILE A 169 -1.88 -13.08 -5.11
C ILE A 169 -2.44 -12.09 -6.13
N SER A 170 -2.80 -12.59 -7.32
CA SER A 170 -3.26 -11.76 -8.45
C SER A 170 -4.39 -10.80 -8.11
N MET A 171 -5.32 -11.20 -7.24
CA MET A 171 -6.41 -10.35 -6.77
C MET A 171 -5.88 -9.17 -5.95
N LEU A 172 -4.97 -9.42 -5.01
CA LEU A 172 -4.39 -8.37 -4.16
C LEU A 172 -3.48 -7.45 -4.99
N TRP A 173 -2.71 -8.03 -5.93
CA TRP A 173 -1.89 -7.26 -6.85
C TRP A 173 -2.67 -6.18 -7.58
N ARG A 174 -3.88 -6.46 -8.04
CA ARG A 174 -4.71 -5.49 -8.76
C ARG A 174 -5.00 -4.22 -7.97
N PHE A 175 -5.07 -4.31 -6.64
CA PHE A 175 -5.21 -3.16 -5.76
C PHE A 175 -3.85 -2.55 -5.42
N HIS A 176 -2.79 -3.33 -5.45
CA HIS A 176 -1.43 -2.91 -5.12
C HIS A 176 -0.68 -2.32 -6.32
N GLU A 177 -0.99 -2.73 -7.55
CA GLU A 177 -0.34 -2.23 -8.77
C GLU A 177 -0.46 -0.72 -8.95
N LEU A 178 -1.52 -0.09 -8.40
CA LEU A 178 -1.66 1.35 -8.37
C LEU A 178 -0.51 2.03 -7.63
N HIS A 179 -0.06 1.43 -6.52
CA HIS A 179 1.07 1.90 -5.75
C HIS A 179 2.37 1.86 -6.57
N HIS A 180 2.58 0.79 -7.32
CA HIS A 180 3.73 0.63 -8.19
C HIS A 180 3.67 1.45 -9.49
N SER A 181 2.53 2.03 -9.83
CA SER A 181 2.35 2.77 -11.07
C SER A 181 3.04 4.14 -11.11
N GLN A 182 3.61 4.60 -9.98
CA GLN A 182 4.26 5.90 -9.91
C GLN A 182 5.64 5.87 -10.56
N GLU A 183 5.77 6.60 -11.68
CA GLU A 183 7.04 6.72 -12.42
C GLU A 183 8.00 7.68 -11.74
N ASP A 184 7.48 8.71 -11.09
CA ASP A 184 8.26 9.74 -10.41
C ASP A 184 8.04 9.63 -8.88
N MET A 185 8.62 8.60 -8.24
CA MET A 185 8.50 8.39 -6.79
C MET A 185 8.82 9.64 -5.98
N SER A 186 8.01 9.87 -4.97
CA SER A 186 8.24 10.84 -3.90
C SER A 186 7.69 10.31 -2.58
N VAL A 187 7.92 11.01 -1.48
CA VAL A 187 7.34 10.65 -0.18
C VAL A 187 5.80 10.49 -0.24
N LEU A 188 5.12 11.18 -1.14
CA LEU A 188 3.67 11.08 -1.32
C LEU A 188 3.24 9.77 -1.99
N THR A 189 4.16 9.04 -2.65
CA THR A 189 3.87 7.75 -3.26
C THR A 189 3.37 6.72 -2.24
N VAL A 190 3.77 6.83 -0.97
CA VAL A 190 3.27 5.98 0.11
C VAL A 190 1.74 6.00 0.22
N PHE A 191 1.10 7.12 -0.11
CA PHE A 191 -0.36 7.28 -0.08
C PHE A 191 -1.04 6.92 -1.40
N ARG A 192 -0.28 6.71 -2.49
CA ARG A 192 -0.82 6.26 -3.79
C ARG A 192 -1.21 4.78 -3.70
N THR A 193 -2.20 4.48 -2.92
CA THR A 193 -2.70 3.13 -2.68
C THR A 193 -4.21 3.09 -2.86
N HIS A 194 -4.71 1.98 -3.39
CA HIS A 194 -6.15 1.78 -3.48
C HIS A 194 -6.75 1.64 -2.08
N PRO A 195 -7.88 2.30 -1.74
CA PRO A 195 -8.48 2.23 -0.41
C PRO A 195 -8.65 0.82 0.15
N LEU A 196 -9.04 -0.14 -0.67
CA LEU A 196 -9.30 -1.51 -0.22
C LEU A 196 -8.04 -2.29 0.16
N ILE A 197 -6.85 -1.92 -0.34
CA ILE A 197 -5.64 -2.63 0.04
C ILE A 197 -5.29 -2.45 1.53
N HIS A 198 -5.72 -1.34 2.12
CA HIS A 198 -5.48 -1.09 3.54
C HIS A 198 -6.12 -2.14 4.45
N PHE A 199 -7.19 -2.80 4.00
CA PHE A 199 -7.82 -3.88 4.77
C PHE A 199 -6.96 -5.14 4.83
N SER A 200 -6.08 -5.40 3.87
CA SER A 200 -5.13 -6.51 3.95
C SER A 200 -4.12 -6.30 5.09
N TYR A 201 -3.77 -5.05 5.38
CA TYR A 201 -2.83 -4.69 6.45
C TYR A 201 -3.42 -4.74 7.86
N LEU A 202 -4.74 -4.99 8.03
CA LEU A 202 -5.32 -5.26 9.35
C LEU A 202 -4.66 -6.46 10.04
N ILE A 203 -4.21 -7.45 9.28
CA ILE A 203 -3.49 -8.63 9.77
C ILE A 203 -2.19 -8.22 10.49
N ALA A 204 -1.51 -7.19 10.02
CA ALA A 204 -0.28 -6.70 10.62
C ALA A 204 -0.47 -6.09 12.03
N LEU A 205 -1.70 -5.84 12.45
CA LEU A 205 -2.01 -5.31 13.77
C LEU A 205 -2.30 -6.40 14.80
N ILE A 206 -2.45 -7.68 14.36
CA ILE A 206 -2.67 -8.83 15.25
C ILE A 206 -1.61 -8.94 16.36
N PRO A 207 -0.29 -8.80 16.10
CA PRO A 207 0.70 -8.83 17.17
C PRO A 207 0.46 -7.78 18.26
N GLY A 208 0.06 -6.57 17.87
CA GLY A 208 -0.31 -5.53 18.84
C GLY A 208 -1.51 -5.92 19.70
N ILE A 209 -2.52 -6.56 19.11
CA ILE A 209 -3.71 -7.03 19.83
C ILE A 209 -3.37 -8.13 20.81
N VAL A 210 -2.55 -9.11 20.38
CA VAL A 210 -2.21 -10.31 21.15
C VAL A 210 -1.21 -10.00 22.27
N LEU A 211 -0.27 -9.11 22.03
CA LEU A 211 0.83 -8.81 22.95
C LEU A 211 0.54 -7.66 23.92
N LEU A 212 -0.46 -6.82 23.65
CA LEU A 212 -0.84 -5.70 24.51
C LEU A 212 -2.04 -6.08 25.39
N ALA A 213 -1.75 -6.71 26.51
CA ALA A 213 -2.77 -7.22 27.43
C ALA A 213 -3.75 -6.15 27.98
N ASN A 214 -3.33 -4.91 28.14
CA ASN A 214 -4.12 -3.84 28.77
C ASN A 214 -3.88 -2.46 28.12
N GLY A 215 -3.46 -2.39 26.86
CA GLY A 215 -3.11 -1.12 26.26
C GLY A 215 -3.27 -1.08 24.75
N THR A 216 -3.41 0.13 24.25
CA THR A 216 -3.27 0.43 22.83
C THR A 216 -1.82 0.79 22.53
N LEU A 217 -1.33 0.45 21.34
CA LEU A 217 -0.07 1.01 20.85
C LEU A 217 -0.17 2.55 20.91
N PRO A 218 0.82 3.23 21.52
CA PRO A 218 0.83 4.68 21.48
C PRO A 218 0.74 5.17 20.04
N ILE A 219 -0.20 6.06 19.77
CA ILE A 219 -0.42 6.59 18.42
C ILE A 219 0.84 7.25 17.85
N THR A 220 1.68 7.80 18.72
CA THR A 220 2.99 8.36 18.38
C THR A 220 3.91 7.32 17.72
N LEU A 221 3.86 6.06 18.15
CA LEU A 221 4.64 4.98 17.53
C LEU A 221 4.12 4.64 16.14
N LEU A 222 2.81 4.66 15.94
CA LEU A 222 2.21 4.47 14.61
C LEU A 222 2.59 5.61 13.67
N VAL A 223 2.63 6.85 14.17
CA VAL A 223 3.08 8.02 13.38
C VAL A 223 4.56 7.91 13.03
N ILE A 224 5.41 7.52 13.99
CA ILE A 224 6.84 7.31 13.72
C ILE A 224 7.04 6.18 12.71
N TYR A 225 6.38 5.04 12.89
CA TYR A 225 6.45 3.90 11.98
C TYR A 225 5.99 4.30 10.58
N GLY A 226 4.83 4.96 10.47
CA GLY A 226 4.31 5.49 9.20
C GLY A 226 5.26 6.51 8.56
N GLY A 227 5.94 7.34 9.36
CA GLY A 227 6.98 8.27 8.90
C GLY A 227 8.19 7.55 8.31
N ILE A 228 8.66 6.46 8.93
CA ILE A 228 9.75 5.63 8.40
C ILE A 228 9.34 5.04 7.05
N VAL A 229 8.14 4.46 6.95
CA VAL A 229 7.61 3.89 5.71
C VAL A 229 7.45 4.96 4.62
N ALA A 230 6.95 6.15 4.97
CA ALA A 230 6.83 7.27 4.04
C ALA A 230 8.22 7.74 3.55
N PHE A 231 9.20 7.83 4.45
CA PHE A 231 10.57 8.20 4.09
C PHE A 231 11.22 7.18 3.16
N ALA A 232 10.96 5.88 3.34
CA ALA A 232 11.46 4.83 2.45
C ALA A 232 10.99 5.02 1.00
N HIS A 233 9.81 5.62 0.77
CA HIS A 233 9.29 5.94 -0.56
C HIS A 233 9.88 7.22 -1.16
N SER A 234 10.62 8.01 -0.37
CA SER A 234 11.13 9.31 -0.81
C SER A 234 12.12 9.17 -1.99
N ASN A 235 12.14 10.18 -2.86
CA ASN A 235 13.14 10.29 -3.93
C ASN A 235 14.50 10.75 -3.38
N THR A 236 14.95 10.16 -2.30
CA THR A 236 16.19 10.54 -1.61
C THR A 236 17.29 9.53 -1.84
N ASN A 237 18.47 9.99 -2.24
CA ASN A 237 19.66 9.13 -2.33
C ASN A 237 20.26 8.92 -0.94
N LEU A 238 19.70 7.97 -0.20
CA LEU A 238 20.15 7.63 1.15
C LEU A 238 20.07 6.12 1.39
N GLY A 239 21.19 5.49 1.75
CA GLY A 239 21.32 4.04 1.88
C GLY A 239 21.60 3.57 3.32
N PHE A 240 21.81 4.46 4.29
CA PHE A 240 22.14 4.20 5.69
C PHE A 240 23.43 3.43 5.94
N GLY A 241 24.27 3.17 4.93
CA GLY A 241 25.52 2.41 5.08
C GLY A 241 25.28 1.02 5.69
N PRO A 242 26.04 0.60 6.72
CA PRO A 242 25.87 -0.70 7.38
C PRO A 242 24.47 -0.88 8.01
N LEU A 243 23.84 0.20 8.50
CA LEU A 243 22.50 0.17 9.09
C LEU A 243 21.41 -0.15 8.04
N GLY A 244 21.68 0.01 6.75
CA GLY A 244 20.79 -0.43 5.67
C GLY A 244 20.58 -1.94 5.61
N ARG A 245 21.41 -2.73 6.34
CA ARG A 245 21.18 -4.17 6.56
C ARG A 245 20.15 -4.46 7.65
N ILE A 246 19.77 -3.46 8.43
CA ILE A 246 18.76 -3.60 9.48
C ILE A 246 17.51 -2.85 9.10
N PHE A 247 17.67 -1.61 8.63
CA PHE A 247 16.59 -0.70 8.32
C PHE A 247 16.39 -0.51 6.82
N VAL A 248 15.13 -0.43 6.41
CA VAL A 248 14.76 -0.08 5.04
C VAL A 248 15.10 1.38 4.77
N SER A 249 15.97 1.61 3.79
CA SER A 249 16.35 2.94 3.33
C SER A 249 15.59 3.32 2.05
N PRO A 250 15.53 4.61 1.68
CA PRO A 250 14.99 5.04 0.39
C PRO A 250 15.62 4.31 -0.80
N ASN A 251 16.95 4.15 -0.80
CA ASN A 251 17.66 3.42 -1.86
C ASN A 251 17.27 1.93 -1.92
N PHE A 252 17.02 1.30 -0.77
CA PHE A 252 16.62 -0.10 -0.69
C PHE A 252 15.19 -0.30 -1.22
N HIS A 253 14.25 0.52 -0.77
CA HIS A 253 12.85 0.41 -1.17
C HIS A 253 12.62 0.86 -2.62
N ARG A 254 13.44 1.79 -3.14
CA ARG A 254 13.39 2.19 -4.55
C ARG A 254 13.58 1.03 -5.52
N ILE A 255 14.41 0.02 -5.17
CA ILE A 255 14.62 -1.19 -5.98
C ILE A 255 13.31 -1.98 -6.12
N HIS A 256 12.48 -1.99 -5.07
CA HIS A 256 11.17 -2.61 -5.06
C HIS A 256 10.22 -1.97 -6.11
N HIS A 257 10.28 -0.66 -6.28
CA HIS A 257 9.47 0.10 -7.25
C HIS A 257 10.09 0.21 -8.64
N ARG A 258 11.21 -0.46 -8.90
CA ARG A 258 11.93 -0.39 -10.16
C ARG A 258 11.08 -0.88 -11.33
N LEU A 259 11.13 -0.14 -12.46
CA LEU A 259 10.40 -0.46 -13.69
C LEU A 259 10.80 -1.82 -14.27
N GLU A 260 12.10 -2.13 -14.26
CA GLU A 260 12.66 -3.35 -14.83
C GLU A 260 13.16 -4.31 -13.74
N GLY A 261 12.96 -5.61 -13.96
CA GLY A 261 13.40 -6.67 -13.06
C GLY A 261 12.31 -7.16 -12.11
N ARG A 262 12.71 -7.94 -11.11
CA ARG A 262 11.77 -8.50 -10.13
C ARG A 262 11.23 -7.42 -9.21
N GLN A 263 9.92 -7.38 -9.04
CA GLN A 263 9.23 -6.47 -8.12
C GLN A 263 8.86 -7.14 -6.77
N ASP A 264 9.02 -8.47 -6.66
CA ASP A 264 8.83 -9.23 -5.43
C ASP A 264 10.12 -9.33 -4.59
N VAL A 265 10.89 -8.24 -4.53
CA VAL A 265 12.11 -8.06 -3.74
C VAL A 265 11.98 -6.82 -2.88
N ASN A 266 12.76 -6.73 -1.81
CA ASN A 266 12.80 -5.55 -0.91
C ASN A 266 11.41 -5.13 -0.39
N LEU A 267 10.66 -6.12 0.10
CA LEU A 267 9.27 -6.00 0.55
C LEU A 267 9.16 -5.40 1.96
N GLY A 268 10.26 -5.23 2.68
CA GLY A 268 10.31 -4.68 4.03
C GLY A 268 9.74 -3.27 4.13
N PHE A 269 9.09 -2.97 5.25
CA PHE A 269 8.51 -1.65 5.56
C PHE A 269 9.50 -0.79 6.35
N ALA A 270 9.91 -1.22 7.52
CA ALA A 270 10.89 -0.54 8.35
C ALA A 270 12.19 -1.35 8.50
N LEU A 271 12.09 -2.68 8.51
CA LEU A 271 13.21 -3.59 8.70
C LEU A 271 13.52 -4.39 7.43
N SER A 272 14.76 -4.31 6.97
CA SER A 272 15.27 -5.10 5.82
C SER A 272 15.64 -6.54 6.20
N ILE A 273 15.61 -6.86 7.48
CA ILE A 273 15.96 -8.20 8.00
C ILE A 273 15.04 -9.30 7.45
N TRP A 274 13.77 -8.99 7.23
CA TRP A 274 12.80 -9.93 6.66
C TRP A 274 13.17 -10.34 5.25
N ASP A 275 13.56 -9.37 4.43
CA ASP A 275 14.02 -9.65 3.07
C ASP A 275 15.29 -10.49 3.05
N GLN A 276 16.20 -10.29 4.00
CA GLN A 276 17.40 -11.13 4.12
C GLN A 276 17.03 -12.55 4.58
N LEU A 277 16.13 -12.66 5.56
CA LEU A 277 15.69 -13.97 6.09
C LEU A 277 14.98 -14.80 5.02
N PHE A 278 14.18 -14.16 4.17
CA PHE A 278 13.39 -14.83 3.12
C PHE A 278 14.02 -14.74 1.72
N HIS A 279 15.30 -14.33 1.61
CA HIS A 279 16.07 -14.26 0.38
C HIS A 279 15.45 -13.39 -0.72
N THR A 280 14.76 -12.31 -0.33
CA THR A 280 14.21 -11.29 -1.23
C THR A 280 15.00 -9.99 -1.19
N ALA A 281 16.06 -9.90 -0.39
CA ALA A 281 16.89 -8.70 -0.29
C ALA A 281 17.78 -8.51 -1.53
N VAL A 282 17.67 -7.33 -2.15
CA VAL A 282 18.58 -6.81 -3.18
C VAL A 282 19.16 -5.50 -2.69
N PHE A 283 20.46 -5.48 -2.40
CA PHE A 283 21.10 -4.28 -1.87
C PHE A 283 21.38 -3.25 -2.97
N PRO A 284 21.30 -1.94 -2.64
CA PRO A 284 21.46 -0.87 -3.61
C PRO A 284 22.85 -0.83 -4.25
N THR A 285 22.88 -0.62 -5.57
CA THR A 285 24.06 -0.27 -6.36
C THR A 285 23.85 1.10 -7.01
N PRO A 286 24.87 1.78 -7.54
CA PRO A 286 24.71 3.05 -8.24
C PRO A 286 23.69 2.99 -9.40
N GLU A 287 23.63 1.85 -10.09
CA GLU A 287 22.71 1.60 -11.20
C GLU A 287 21.26 1.48 -10.71
N THR A 288 21.02 0.67 -9.65
CA THR A 288 19.68 0.44 -9.13
C THR A 288 19.08 1.68 -8.47
N ILE A 289 19.91 2.54 -7.86
CA ILE A 289 19.47 3.81 -7.27
C ILE A 289 18.93 4.76 -8.35
N ARG A 290 19.53 4.75 -9.56
CA ARG A 290 19.17 5.62 -10.68
C ARG A 290 18.12 5.00 -11.61
N ALA A 291 17.76 3.75 -11.41
CA ALA A 291 16.80 3.05 -12.25
C ALA A 291 15.42 3.73 -12.23
N ASP A 292 14.73 3.68 -13.35
CA ASP A 292 13.38 4.19 -13.46
C ASP A 292 12.41 3.35 -12.63
N THR A 293 11.38 4.01 -12.13
CA THR A 293 10.30 3.41 -11.33
C THR A 293 9.01 3.35 -12.13
N GLY A 294 8.08 2.49 -11.74
CA GLY A 294 6.80 2.32 -12.42
C GLY A 294 6.49 0.88 -12.80
N LEU A 295 5.51 0.68 -13.67
CA LEU A 295 5.09 -0.62 -14.17
C LEU A 295 5.35 -0.77 -15.67
N PRO A 296 6.04 -1.82 -16.14
CA PRO A 296 6.29 -2.05 -17.55
C PRO A 296 4.99 -2.40 -18.30
N GLY A 297 4.77 -1.76 -19.46
CA GLY A 297 3.71 -2.15 -20.40
C GLY A 297 2.28 -1.94 -19.93
N ARG A 298 2.07 -1.28 -18.79
CA ARG A 298 0.75 -0.88 -18.32
C ARG A 298 0.70 0.62 -18.12
N PRO A 299 0.12 1.35 -19.05
CA PRO A 299 -0.39 2.65 -18.73
C PRO A 299 -1.65 2.43 -17.87
N LEU A 300 -1.52 2.24 -16.55
CA LEU A 300 -2.57 2.78 -15.69
C LEU A 300 -2.68 4.21 -16.13
N ILE A 301 -3.86 4.60 -16.62
CA ILE A 301 -4.15 5.87 -17.27
C ILE A 301 -3.25 6.96 -16.69
N VAL A 302 -2.13 7.18 -17.37
CA VAL A 302 -1.08 8.05 -16.88
C VAL A 302 -1.52 9.47 -17.10
N GLU A 303 -1.25 10.35 -16.16
CA GLU A 303 -1.52 11.79 -16.24
C GLU A 303 -0.87 12.50 -17.44
N GLN A 304 -0.04 11.80 -18.21
CA GLN A 304 0.89 12.37 -19.19
C GLN A 304 0.25 13.24 -20.26
N ALA A 305 -1.04 13.14 -20.53
CA ALA A 305 -1.71 13.87 -21.59
C ALA A 305 -3.05 14.49 -21.20
N ALA A 306 -3.41 14.52 -19.91
CA ALA A 306 -4.73 15.01 -19.53
C ALA A 306 -4.71 16.51 -19.24
N PRO A 307 -5.52 17.35 -19.95
CA PRO A 307 -5.79 18.73 -19.54
C PRO A 307 -6.24 18.79 -18.08
N ARG A 308 -5.95 19.90 -17.40
CA ARG A 308 -6.24 20.10 -15.96
C ARG A 308 -7.64 19.65 -15.52
N ALA A 309 -8.64 19.75 -16.40
CA ALA A 309 -10.03 19.32 -16.13
C ALA A 309 -10.23 17.79 -16.02
N ARG A 310 -9.23 16.96 -16.36
CA ARG A 310 -9.36 15.50 -16.41
C ARG A 310 -8.78 14.76 -15.20
N HIS A 311 -8.11 15.44 -14.26
CA HIS A 311 -7.45 14.78 -13.12
C HIS A 311 -8.40 13.97 -12.27
N PHE A 312 -9.60 14.46 -11.96
CA PHE A 312 -10.60 13.70 -11.23
C PHE A 312 -11.12 12.48 -12.00
N ARG A 313 -11.21 12.55 -13.33
CA ARG A 313 -11.58 11.37 -14.14
C ARG A 313 -10.49 10.31 -14.12
N VAL A 314 -9.22 10.70 -14.17
CA VAL A 314 -8.08 9.80 -14.05
C VAL A 314 -8.08 9.16 -12.66
N PHE A 315 -8.27 9.94 -11.61
CA PHE A 315 -8.37 9.44 -10.23
C PHE A 315 -9.52 8.43 -10.07
N ALA A 316 -10.72 8.77 -10.54
CA ALA A 316 -11.87 7.85 -10.52
C ALA A 316 -11.60 6.58 -11.34
N ALA A 317 -10.95 6.70 -12.50
CA ALA A 317 -10.57 5.55 -13.32
C ALA A 317 -9.57 4.64 -12.62
N GLN A 318 -8.63 5.20 -11.86
CA GLN A 318 -7.67 4.43 -11.04
C GLN A 318 -8.36 3.69 -9.88
N LEU A 319 -9.37 4.31 -9.25
CA LEU A 319 -10.19 3.63 -8.22
C LEU A 319 -11.03 2.47 -8.80
N VAL A 320 -11.43 2.55 -10.05
CA VAL A 320 -12.22 1.50 -10.71
C VAL A 320 -11.36 0.45 -11.41
N ALA A 321 -10.09 0.77 -11.69
CA ALA A 321 -9.18 -0.10 -12.45
C ALA A 321 -9.08 -1.54 -11.90
N PRO A 322 -8.97 -1.79 -10.59
CA PRO A 322 -8.89 -3.15 -10.04
C PRO A 322 -10.10 -4.03 -10.35
N PHE A 323 -11.25 -3.43 -10.63
CA PHE A 323 -12.51 -4.13 -10.89
C PHE A 323 -12.76 -4.41 -12.39
N ARG A 324 -11.91 -3.88 -13.28
CA ARG A 324 -12.04 -4.11 -14.73
C ARG A 324 -11.39 -5.42 -15.14
N PRO A 325 -11.87 -6.08 -16.19
CA PRO A 325 -11.19 -7.25 -16.76
C PRO A 325 -9.76 -6.88 -17.16
N MET A 326 -8.82 -7.81 -16.97
CA MET A 326 -7.45 -7.62 -17.44
C MET A 326 -7.41 -7.80 -18.96
N GLU A 327 -7.06 -6.75 -19.68
CA GLU A 327 -6.73 -6.83 -21.09
C GLU A 327 -5.26 -7.26 -21.20
N GLY A 328 -5.02 -8.50 -21.64
CA GLY A 328 -3.68 -9.04 -21.89
C GLY A 328 -3.01 -9.74 -20.70
N ASN A 329 -1.98 -10.51 -21.01
CA ASN A 329 -1.22 -11.41 -20.12
C ASN A 329 -0.52 -10.69 -18.93
N GLY A 330 -1.27 -10.20 -17.99
CA GLY A 330 -0.77 -9.55 -16.78
C GLY A 330 -0.82 -10.47 -15.56
N SER A 331 -0.16 -11.60 -15.63
CA SER A 331 0.23 -12.35 -14.43
C SER A 331 1.45 -11.65 -13.81
N PRO A 332 1.52 -11.46 -12.48
CA PRO A 332 2.78 -11.12 -11.84
C PRO A 332 3.79 -12.24 -12.18
N ARG A 333 4.93 -11.86 -12.73
CA ARG A 333 6.04 -12.78 -12.98
C ARG A 333 6.95 -12.82 -11.79
#